data_a08af9d82e3f593ce219a039639bc2c6
#
_entry.id   a08af9d82e3f593ce219a039639bc2c6
#
_cell.length_a   1.000
_cell.length_b   1.000
_cell.length_c   1.000
_cell.angle_alpha   90.00
_cell.angle_beta   90.00
_cell.angle_gamma   90.00
#
_symmetry.space_group_name_H-M   'P 1'
#
loop_
_entity.id
_entity.type
_entity.pdbx_description
1 polymer ?
#
loop_
_entity_poly.entity_id
_entity_poly.type
_entity_poly.pdbx_seq_one_letter_code
_entity_poly.pdbx_strand_id
1 'polypeptide(L)'
;MSEVNLQSFASLPISKITQKPVIHFAHANGMPSPVYEPFFEKLAEFFTIEYISMLGDTPDYPVDNQWRSLTQQIVDSVKDTCKKHGVKQVVAVGHSLGAMCTLQALYRAPEYFSQAVLMDPPWIYGKVSLLWHLAKTADRLPLMNNRLMDKLSPAGVSKHRRDVWDSREDAYDKLRNKGFFKDFTERSFQGYIEHGLHERADGKVTLAIPKASEVAVFRTNPSWYWLTPNRAPKVPVTLIIGEDSIFLKRRFPQQIKSRLRIPYITHAGGHMFPLEHPESVSEQVLALIEKQLSAK
;
A
#
# COMPACT_ATOMS: atom_id res chain seq x y z
N MET A 1 14.81 21.33 -12.40
CA MET A 1 14.83 19.85 -12.45
C MET A 1 16.27 19.45 -12.23
N SER A 2 16.65 19.06 -11.04
CA SER A 2 18.00 18.61 -10.71
C SER A 2 18.08 17.12 -11.07
N GLU A 3 18.97 16.78 -11.99
CA GLU A 3 19.33 15.41 -12.30
C GLU A 3 19.69 14.67 -11.01
N VAL A 4 18.98 13.60 -10.73
CA VAL A 4 19.28 12.71 -9.61
C VAL A 4 20.57 11.99 -9.97
N ASN A 5 21.62 12.25 -9.21
CA ASN A 5 22.93 11.64 -9.43
C ASN A 5 22.89 10.16 -9.03
N LEU A 6 22.60 9.29 -9.99
CA LEU A 6 22.58 7.83 -9.85
C LEU A 6 23.98 7.24 -9.53
N GLN A 7 25.02 8.07 -9.41
CA GLN A 7 26.38 7.61 -9.11
C GLN A 7 26.64 7.32 -7.63
N SER A 8 25.73 7.65 -6.70
CA SER A 8 25.98 7.44 -5.26
C SER A 8 25.96 5.98 -4.84
N PHE A 9 25.20 5.11 -5.55
CA PHE A 9 25.28 3.65 -5.32
C PHE A 9 26.54 3.01 -5.90
N ALA A 10 27.12 3.60 -6.95
CA ALA A 10 28.36 3.13 -7.58
C ALA A 10 29.61 3.44 -6.73
N SER A 11 29.53 4.34 -5.74
CA SER A 11 30.66 4.72 -4.90
C SER A 11 30.82 3.92 -3.60
N LEU A 12 29.86 3.07 -3.23
CA LEU A 12 30.13 2.01 -2.27
C LEU A 12 30.94 0.93 -2.98
N PRO A 13 32.10 0.52 -2.44
CA PRO A 13 32.90 -0.52 -3.09
C PRO A 13 32.08 -1.79 -3.17
N ILE A 14 31.60 -2.09 -4.40
CA ILE A 14 30.79 -3.27 -4.75
C ILE A 14 31.45 -4.58 -4.26
N SER A 15 32.76 -4.56 -4.03
CA SER A 15 33.54 -5.68 -3.53
C SER A 15 33.26 -6.08 -2.06
N LYS A 16 32.41 -5.34 -1.31
CA LYS A 16 32.06 -5.66 0.09
C LYS A 16 30.56 -5.92 0.33
N ILE A 17 29.69 -5.72 -0.65
CA ILE A 17 28.26 -6.03 -0.50
C ILE A 17 28.04 -7.45 -1.04
N THR A 18 28.16 -8.43 -0.17
CA THR A 18 27.92 -9.85 -0.49
C THR A 18 26.42 -10.16 -0.72
N GLN A 19 25.52 -9.25 -0.34
CA GLN A 19 24.08 -9.45 -0.45
C GLN A 19 23.34 -8.10 -0.65
N LYS A 20 22.43 -8.04 -1.67
CA LYS A 20 21.56 -6.88 -1.87
C LYS A 20 20.70 -6.64 -0.61
N PRO A 21 20.48 -5.38 -0.18
CA PRO A 21 19.51 -5.10 0.86
C PRO A 21 18.10 -5.52 0.42
N VAL A 22 17.23 -5.81 1.39
CA VAL A 22 15.90 -6.36 1.12
C VAL A 22 14.85 -5.28 1.26
N ILE A 23 14.02 -5.12 0.22
CA ILE A 23 12.74 -4.41 0.30
C ILE A 23 11.65 -5.42 0.63
N HIS A 24 10.79 -5.07 1.62
CA HIS A 24 9.53 -5.75 1.85
C HIS A 24 8.37 -4.85 1.41
N PHE A 25 7.57 -5.34 0.46
CA PHE A 25 6.46 -4.60 -0.13
C PHE A 25 5.10 -5.12 0.31
N ALA A 26 4.15 -4.18 0.52
CA ALA A 26 2.75 -4.47 0.82
C ALA A 26 1.82 -3.67 -0.10
N HIS A 27 0.87 -4.36 -0.72
CA HIS A 27 0.03 -3.88 -1.80
C HIS A 27 -1.24 -3.12 -1.36
N ALA A 28 -1.89 -2.43 -2.31
CA ALA A 28 -3.19 -1.78 -2.12
C ALA A 28 -4.34 -2.80 -2.06
N ASN A 29 -5.46 -2.39 -1.45
CA ASN A 29 -6.67 -3.21 -1.40
C ASN A 29 -7.14 -3.62 -2.81
N GLY A 30 -7.38 -4.90 -3.01
CA GLY A 30 -7.81 -5.45 -4.30
C GLY A 30 -6.74 -5.54 -5.39
N MET A 31 -5.45 -5.26 -5.06
CA MET A 31 -4.31 -5.25 -5.99
C MET A 31 -3.20 -6.16 -5.49
N PRO A 32 -3.23 -7.48 -5.73
CA PRO A 32 -2.17 -8.39 -5.31
C PRO A 32 -0.77 -7.91 -5.72
N SER A 33 0.24 -8.19 -4.90
CA SER A 33 1.60 -7.65 -5.13
C SER A 33 2.21 -7.93 -6.50
N PRO A 34 1.97 -9.07 -7.17
CA PRO A 34 2.50 -9.31 -8.51
C PRO A 34 2.02 -8.28 -9.57
N VAL A 35 0.88 -7.61 -9.35
CA VAL A 35 0.40 -6.51 -10.22
C VAL A 35 1.40 -5.36 -10.31
N TYR A 36 2.28 -5.22 -9.31
CA TYR A 36 3.29 -4.17 -9.22
C TYR A 36 4.63 -4.55 -9.86
N GLU A 37 4.70 -5.64 -10.65
CA GLU A 37 5.94 -6.05 -11.31
C GLU A 37 6.64 -4.90 -12.07
N PRO A 38 5.95 -4.06 -12.87
CA PRO A 38 6.60 -2.94 -13.55
C PRO A 38 7.24 -1.92 -12.58
N PHE A 39 6.66 -1.73 -11.40
CA PHE A 39 7.23 -0.89 -10.35
C PHE A 39 8.46 -1.56 -9.69
N PHE A 40 8.49 -2.89 -9.59
CA PHE A 40 9.60 -3.60 -8.96
C PHE A 40 10.86 -3.66 -9.84
N GLU A 41 10.74 -3.61 -11.16
CA GLU A 41 11.86 -3.84 -12.08
C GLU A 41 13.08 -2.97 -11.76
N LYS A 42 12.88 -1.66 -11.64
CA LYS A 42 13.97 -0.73 -11.34
C LYS A 42 14.53 -0.94 -9.92
N LEU A 43 13.69 -1.23 -8.95
CA LEU A 43 14.11 -1.51 -7.58
C LEU A 43 14.92 -2.80 -7.50
N ALA A 44 14.59 -3.82 -8.29
CA ALA A 44 15.26 -5.11 -8.29
C ALA A 44 16.71 -5.05 -8.81
N GLU A 45 17.08 -3.99 -9.50
CA GLU A 45 18.49 -3.75 -9.86
C GLU A 45 19.37 -3.59 -8.59
N PHE A 46 18.83 -3.01 -7.53
CA PHE A 46 19.56 -2.60 -6.32
C PHE A 46 19.17 -3.39 -5.07
N PHE A 47 17.97 -3.95 -5.03
CA PHE A 47 17.39 -4.62 -3.88
C PHE A 47 16.91 -6.03 -4.21
N THR A 48 16.87 -6.90 -3.20
CA THR A 48 16.04 -8.09 -3.24
C THR A 48 14.61 -7.70 -2.88
N ILE A 49 13.65 -8.03 -3.75
CA ILE A 49 12.24 -7.68 -3.54
C ILE A 49 11.52 -8.87 -2.91
N GLU A 50 10.99 -8.67 -1.72
CA GLU A 50 10.06 -9.57 -1.04
C GLU A 50 8.74 -8.85 -0.84
N TYR A 51 7.63 -9.57 -0.89
CA TYR A 51 6.32 -8.96 -0.76
C TYR A 51 5.28 -9.91 -0.15
N ILE A 52 4.23 -9.35 0.40
CA ILE A 52 3.02 -10.12 0.72
C ILE A 52 2.22 -10.28 -0.57
N SER A 53 2.02 -11.52 -0.99
CA SER A 53 1.26 -11.82 -2.23
C SER A 53 -0.18 -11.35 -2.13
N MET A 54 -0.84 -11.66 -1.00
CA MET A 54 -2.24 -11.35 -0.72
C MET A 54 -2.38 -10.76 0.69
N LEU A 55 -2.89 -9.52 0.78
CA LEU A 55 -3.23 -8.85 2.02
C LEU A 55 -4.75 -8.67 2.09
N GLY A 56 -5.36 -9.19 3.17
CA GLY A 56 -6.80 -9.07 3.40
C GLY A 56 -7.65 -10.23 2.90
N ASP A 57 -7.03 -11.31 2.44
CA ASP A 57 -7.71 -12.55 2.04
C ASP A 57 -6.92 -13.79 2.46
N THR A 58 -6.55 -13.87 3.71
CA THR A 58 -5.83 -15.01 4.29
C THR A 58 -6.58 -15.47 5.54
N PRO A 59 -6.94 -16.76 5.67
CA PRO A 59 -7.69 -17.26 6.82
C PRO A 59 -7.02 -16.97 8.16
N ASP A 60 -5.70 -17.03 8.22
CA ASP A 60 -4.91 -16.76 9.44
C ASP A 60 -4.91 -15.28 9.84
N TYR A 61 -5.17 -14.38 8.88
CA TYR A 61 -5.21 -12.94 9.10
C TYR A 61 -6.51 -12.33 8.54
N PRO A 62 -7.67 -12.61 9.15
CA PRO A 62 -8.95 -12.11 8.70
C PRO A 62 -9.00 -10.58 8.79
N VAL A 63 -9.77 -9.95 7.90
CA VAL A 63 -10.00 -8.51 7.96
C VAL A 63 -10.75 -8.14 9.23
N ASP A 64 -10.09 -7.42 10.12
CA ASP A 64 -10.61 -6.98 11.39
C ASP A 64 -10.68 -5.46 11.52
N ASN A 65 -11.36 -4.99 12.58
CA ASN A 65 -11.45 -3.57 12.84
C ASN A 65 -10.07 -2.94 13.14
N GLN A 66 -9.76 -1.81 12.50
CA GLN A 66 -8.47 -1.12 12.57
C GLN A 66 -7.31 -1.86 11.89
N TRP A 67 -7.58 -2.92 11.14
CA TRP A 67 -6.61 -3.74 10.40
C TRP A 67 -5.49 -4.32 11.29
N ARG A 68 -5.84 -4.72 12.52
CA ARG A 68 -4.86 -5.25 13.48
C ARG A 68 -4.28 -6.57 13.03
N SER A 69 -5.14 -7.44 12.49
CA SER A 69 -4.75 -8.74 11.96
C SER A 69 -3.89 -8.59 10.70
N LEU A 70 -4.27 -7.69 9.78
CA LEU A 70 -3.49 -7.40 8.59
C LEU A 70 -2.12 -6.78 8.95
N THR A 71 -2.08 -5.93 9.98
CA THR A 71 -0.82 -5.41 10.53
C THR A 71 0.05 -6.53 11.10
N GLN A 72 -0.56 -7.53 11.75
CA GLN A 72 0.19 -8.69 12.25
C GLN A 72 0.75 -9.50 11.08
N GLN A 73 0.00 -9.69 10.00
CA GLN A 73 0.49 -10.35 8.78
C GLN A 73 1.75 -9.65 8.24
N ILE A 74 1.77 -8.30 8.20
CA ILE A 74 2.99 -7.54 7.82
C ILE A 74 4.16 -7.87 8.76
N VAL A 75 3.93 -7.82 10.08
CA VAL A 75 4.99 -8.07 11.06
C VAL A 75 5.57 -9.47 10.91
N ASP A 76 4.73 -10.47 10.75
CA ASP A 76 5.16 -11.87 10.64
C ASP A 76 5.87 -12.12 9.31
N SER A 77 5.34 -11.60 8.20
CA SER A 77 5.98 -11.66 6.89
C SER A 77 7.37 -10.99 6.88
N VAL A 78 7.52 -9.84 7.53
CA VAL A 78 8.82 -9.17 7.65
C VAL A 78 9.80 -9.98 8.50
N LYS A 79 9.35 -10.59 9.60
CA LYS A 79 10.19 -11.49 10.41
C LYS A 79 10.69 -12.69 9.61
N ASP A 80 9.79 -13.31 8.83
CA ASP A 80 10.14 -14.45 7.97
C ASP A 80 11.11 -14.02 6.86
N THR A 81 10.88 -12.83 6.28
CA THR A 81 11.81 -12.23 5.32
C THR A 81 13.20 -12.01 5.92
N CYS A 82 13.27 -11.42 7.11
CA CYS A 82 14.54 -11.22 7.82
C CYS A 82 15.27 -12.55 8.08
N LYS A 83 14.54 -13.57 8.51
CA LYS A 83 15.08 -14.92 8.74
C LYS A 83 15.54 -15.56 7.42
N LYS A 84 14.73 -15.50 6.37
CA LYS A 84 15.02 -16.08 5.04
C LYS A 84 16.32 -15.52 4.46
N HIS A 85 16.54 -14.22 4.58
CA HIS A 85 17.70 -13.54 4.01
C HIS A 85 18.85 -13.30 5.00
N GLY A 86 18.72 -13.73 6.25
CA GLY A 86 19.77 -13.52 7.27
C GLY A 86 20.04 -12.04 7.57
N VAL A 87 19.07 -11.17 7.37
CA VAL A 87 19.16 -9.72 7.64
C VAL A 87 18.44 -9.36 8.92
N LYS A 88 18.90 -8.31 9.60
CA LYS A 88 18.24 -7.82 10.83
C LYS A 88 17.01 -6.97 10.51
N GLN A 89 17.04 -6.24 9.43
CA GLN A 89 16.06 -5.22 9.07
C GLN A 89 15.82 -5.21 7.54
N VAL A 90 14.63 -4.83 7.16
CA VAL A 90 14.26 -4.58 5.76
C VAL A 90 13.96 -3.09 5.54
N VAL A 91 14.03 -2.64 4.31
CA VAL A 91 13.39 -1.39 3.86
C VAL A 91 11.93 -1.71 3.58
N ALA A 92 11.01 -0.99 4.22
CA ALA A 92 9.59 -1.20 3.99
C ALA A 92 9.06 -0.25 2.91
N VAL A 93 8.32 -0.81 1.96
CA VAL A 93 7.59 -0.03 0.94
C VAL A 93 6.14 -0.52 0.94
N GLY A 94 5.21 0.39 0.92
CA GLY A 94 3.80 0.00 0.91
C GLY A 94 2.94 0.97 0.14
N HIS A 95 1.83 0.48 -0.43
CA HIS A 95 0.87 1.31 -1.13
C HIS A 95 -0.52 1.19 -0.48
N SER A 96 -1.20 2.32 -0.26
CA SER A 96 -2.59 2.36 0.21
C SER A 96 -2.81 1.53 1.50
N LEU A 97 -3.61 0.45 1.44
CA LEU A 97 -3.81 -0.52 2.53
C LEU A 97 -2.47 -0.99 3.10
N GLY A 98 -1.58 -1.47 2.22
CA GLY A 98 -0.26 -1.95 2.59
C GLY A 98 0.60 -0.88 3.25
N ALA A 99 0.54 0.38 2.76
CA ALA A 99 1.23 1.50 3.38
C ALA A 99 0.74 1.75 4.82
N MET A 100 -0.58 1.67 5.03
CA MET A 100 -1.16 1.91 6.34
C MET A 100 -0.87 0.77 7.33
N CYS A 101 -0.96 -0.49 6.88
CA CYS A 101 -0.61 -1.65 7.70
C CYS A 101 0.90 -1.65 8.02
N THR A 102 1.76 -1.30 7.06
CA THR A 102 3.20 -1.12 7.27
C THR A 102 3.47 -0.02 8.30
N LEU A 103 2.80 1.13 8.21
CA LEU A 103 2.93 2.18 9.24
C LEU A 103 2.58 1.66 10.64
N GLN A 104 1.52 0.89 10.80
CA GLN A 104 1.17 0.29 12.08
C GLN A 104 2.21 -0.75 12.53
N ALA A 105 2.79 -1.51 11.60
CA ALA A 105 3.87 -2.45 11.88
C ALA A 105 5.14 -1.76 12.37
N LEU A 106 5.50 -0.58 11.82
CA LEU A 106 6.61 0.26 12.29
C LEU A 106 6.46 0.71 13.76
N TYR A 107 5.23 0.92 14.21
CA TYR A 107 4.99 1.20 15.64
C TYR A 107 5.04 -0.04 16.51
N ARG A 108 4.64 -1.20 15.99
CA ARG A 108 4.51 -2.46 16.73
C ARG A 108 5.84 -3.20 16.89
N ALA A 109 6.66 -3.22 15.82
CA ALA A 109 7.89 -4.00 15.74
C ALA A 109 9.00 -3.21 14.99
N PRO A 110 9.36 -2.00 15.46
CA PRO A 110 10.30 -1.10 14.76
C PRO A 110 11.68 -1.71 14.54
N GLU A 111 12.07 -2.69 15.33
CA GLU A 111 13.37 -3.36 15.27
C GLU A 111 13.63 -4.10 13.97
N TYR A 112 12.60 -4.47 13.21
CA TYR A 112 12.72 -5.18 11.93
C TYR A 112 12.82 -4.26 10.72
N PHE A 113 12.74 -2.95 10.91
CA PHE A 113 12.70 -1.99 9.81
C PHE A 113 13.86 -0.99 9.90
N SER A 114 14.57 -0.79 8.79
CA SER A 114 15.62 0.22 8.67
C SER A 114 15.06 1.60 8.33
N GLN A 115 14.05 1.64 7.48
CA GLN A 115 13.34 2.82 6.99
C GLN A 115 12.08 2.41 6.23
N ALA A 116 11.21 3.39 5.91
CA ALA A 116 10.00 3.13 5.13
C ALA A 116 9.66 4.25 4.15
N VAL A 117 9.15 3.85 2.97
CA VAL A 117 8.51 4.73 1.99
C VAL A 117 7.06 4.27 1.81
N LEU A 118 6.11 5.12 2.16
CA LEU A 118 4.70 4.80 2.19
C LEU A 118 3.94 5.63 1.14
N MET A 119 3.37 4.94 0.15
CA MET A 119 2.69 5.54 -0.99
C MET A 119 1.19 5.66 -0.71
N ASP A 120 0.71 6.86 -0.69
CA ASP A 120 -0.69 7.31 -0.52
C ASP A 120 -1.48 6.53 0.54
N PRO A 121 -0.99 6.43 1.80
CA PRO A 121 -1.69 5.73 2.85
C PRO A 121 -3.06 6.37 3.12
N PRO A 122 -4.15 5.60 3.31
CA PRO A 122 -5.46 6.13 3.66
C PRO A 122 -5.50 6.60 5.13
N TRP A 123 -4.57 7.46 5.48
CA TRP A 123 -4.35 7.94 6.84
C TRP A 123 -5.24 9.15 7.15
N ILE A 124 -6.47 8.86 7.52
CA ILE A 124 -7.42 9.87 7.99
C ILE A 124 -6.94 10.37 9.36
N TYR A 125 -6.67 11.67 9.47
CA TYR A 125 -6.03 12.25 10.67
C TYR A 125 -6.88 13.34 11.34
N GLY A 126 -6.66 13.56 12.64
CA GLY A 126 -7.25 14.65 13.42
C GLY A 126 -8.77 14.53 13.59
N LYS A 127 -9.48 15.66 13.58
CA LYS A 127 -10.93 15.72 13.83
C LYS A 127 -11.76 14.85 12.86
N VAL A 128 -11.31 14.73 11.62
CA VAL A 128 -11.99 13.87 10.63
C VAL A 128 -11.89 12.41 11.02
N SER A 129 -10.77 11.98 11.62
CA SER A 129 -10.61 10.62 12.14
C SER A 129 -11.59 10.33 13.28
N LEU A 130 -11.88 11.31 14.14
CA LEU A 130 -12.90 11.17 15.20
C LEU A 130 -14.29 10.97 14.59
N LEU A 131 -14.68 11.82 13.63
CA LEU A 131 -15.99 11.68 12.95
C LEU A 131 -16.11 10.34 12.25
N TRP A 132 -15.03 9.90 11.58
CA TRP A 132 -14.96 8.58 10.96
C TRP A 132 -15.12 7.45 11.98
N HIS A 133 -14.47 7.60 13.14
CA HIS A 133 -14.57 6.63 14.23
C HIS A 133 -16.00 6.53 14.78
N LEU A 134 -16.66 7.67 15.00
CA LEU A 134 -18.05 7.72 15.46
C LEU A 134 -19.00 7.09 14.43
N ALA A 135 -18.86 7.41 13.15
CA ALA A 135 -19.66 6.84 12.07
C ALA A 135 -19.48 5.31 12.00
N LYS A 136 -18.22 4.84 12.03
CA LYS A 136 -17.91 3.41 12.01
C LYS A 136 -18.44 2.68 13.26
N THR A 137 -18.46 3.32 14.41
CA THR A 137 -19.00 2.75 15.64
C THR A 137 -20.53 2.68 15.59
N ALA A 138 -21.19 3.73 15.11
CA ALA A 138 -22.64 3.74 14.92
C ALA A 138 -23.09 2.65 13.91
N ASP A 139 -22.31 2.41 12.87
CA ASP A 139 -22.61 1.40 11.84
C ASP A 139 -22.64 -0.06 12.36
N ARG A 140 -22.11 -0.31 13.57
CA ARG A 140 -22.20 -1.60 14.24
C ARG A 140 -23.56 -1.88 14.88
N LEU A 141 -24.38 -0.85 15.02
CA LEU A 141 -25.73 -1.02 15.52
C LEU A 141 -26.56 -1.82 14.49
N PRO A 142 -27.40 -2.78 14.93
CA PRO A 142 -28.14 -3.66 14.02
C PRO A 142 -28.98 -2.92 12.98
N LEU A 143 -29.54 -1.77 13.35
CA LEU A 143 -30.37 -0.94 12.46
C LEU A 143 -29.59 -0.24 11.34
N MET A 144 -28.28 -0.01 11.52
CA MET A 144 -27.45 0.73 10.56
C MET A 144 -26.87 -0.17 9.48
N ASN A 145 -26.57 -1.44 9.77
CA ASN A 145 -26.10 -2.46 8.84
C ASN A 145 -25.06 -1.95 7.81
N ASN A 146 -24.01 -1.30 8.28
CA ASN A 146 -22.90 -0.73 7.48
C ASN A 146 -23.30 0.40 6.49
N ARG A 147 -24.48 0.98 6.59
CA ARG A 147 -24.97 2.02 5.66
C ARG A 147 -24.11 3.28 5.64
N LEU A 148 -23.56 3.67 6.79
CA LEU A 148 -22.71 4.86 6.89
C LEU A 148 -21.36 4.60 6.22
N MET A 149 -20.71 3.46 6.48
CA MET A 149 -19.44 3.12 5.87
C MET A 149 -19.57 2.86 4.37
N ASP A 150 -20.65 2.25 3.92
CA ASP A 150 -20.94 2.08 2.47
C ASP A 150 -21.12 3.46 1.77
N LYS A 151 -21.62 4.46 2.48
CA LYS A 151 -21.79 5.82 1.94
C LYS A 151 -20.53 6.69 2.03
N LEU A 152 -19.74 6.53 3.09
CA LEU A 152 -18.58 7.38 3.38
C LEU A 152 -17.27 6.86 2.79
N SER A 153 -17.19 5.56 2.45
CA SER A 153 -16.01 4.91 1.91
C SER A 153 -16.29 4.28 0.54
N PRO A 154 -15.26 3.80 -0.18
CA PRO A 154 -15.45 3.07 -1.43
C PRO A 154 -16.23 1.73 -1.28
N ALA A 155 -16.52 1.27 -0.06
CA ALA A 155 -17.24 0.02 0.20
C ALA A 155 -18.56 -0.07 -0.58
N GLY A 156 -19.34 1.03 -0.65
CA GLY A 156 -20.60 1.04 -1.36
C GLY A 156 -20.46 0.84 -2.87
N VAL A 157 -19.40 1.34 -3.47
CA VAL A 157 -19.10 1.12 -4.90
C VAL A 157 -18.58 -0.30 -5.11
N SER A 158 -17.61 -0.73 -4.31
CA SER A 158 -17.01 -2.07 -4.39
C SER A 158 -18.04 -3.18 -4.19
N LYS A 159 -19.00 -3.00 -3.30
CA LYS A 159 -20.10 -3.95 -3.03
C LYS A 159 -20.91 -4.30 -4.28
N HIS A 160 -21.09 -3.35 -5.18
CA HIS A 160 -21.91 -3.49 -6.38
C HIS A 160 -21.12 -3.69 -7.66
N ARG A 161 -19.76 -3.71 -7.58
CA ARG A 161 -18.93 -3.95 -8.75
C ARG A 161 -19.11 -5.37 -9.28
N ARG A 162 -18.94 -5.54 -10.59
CA ARG A 162 -18.82 -6.85 -11.21
C ARG A 162 -17.57 -7.56 -10.71
N ASP A 163 -17.65 -8.86 -10.45
CA ASP A 163 -16.56 -9.68 -9.92
C ASP A 163 -16.40 -11.03 -10.66
N VAL A 164 -17.20 -11.29 -11.70
CA VAL A 164 -17.09 -12.50 -12.54
C VAL A 164 -17.16 -12.10 -14.01
N TRP A 165 -16.28 -12.66 -14.83
CA TRP A 165 -16.18 -12.48 -16.27
C TRP A 165 -16.08 -13.83 -16.96
N ASP A 166 -16.46 -13.90 -18.25
CA ASP A 166 -16.45 -15.14 -19.01
C ASP A 166 -15.03 -15.63 -19.33
N SER A 167 -14.06 -14.71 -19.47
CA SER A 167 -12.63 -14.99 -19.64
C SER A 167 -11.79 -13.80 -19.18
N ARG A 168 -10.45 -13.93 -19.22
CA ARG A 168 -9.51 -12.82 -18.96
C ARG A 168 -9.63 -11.74 -20.04
N GLU A 169 -9.85 -12.10 -21.29
CA GLU A 169 -10.09 -11.19 -22.41
C GLU A 169 -11.38 -10.39 -22.20
N ASP A 170 -12.47 -11.06 -21.79
CA ASP A 170 -13.73 -10.38 -21.43
C ASP A 170 -13.54 -9.41 -20.26
N ALA A 171 -12.73 -9.76 -19.27
CA ALA A 171 -12.40 -8.88 -18.16
C ALA A 171 -11.56 -7.69 -18.63
N TYR A 172 -10.56 -7.92 -19.49
CA TYR A 172 -9.72 -6.88 -20.07
C TYR A 172 -10.56 -5.84 -20.80
N ASP A 173 -11.39 -6.25 -21.76
CA ASP A 173 -12.22 -5.36 -22.58
C ASP A 173 -13.19 -4.53 -21.73
N LYS A 174 -13.77 -5.15 -20.69
CA LYS A 174 -14.76 -4.49 -19.83
C LYS A 174 -14.15 -3.58 -18.77
N LEU A 175 -12.89 -3.81 -18.37
CA LEU A 175 -12.25 -3.07 -17.30
C LEU A 175 -11.33 -1.97 -17.83
N ARG A 176 -10.65 -2.15 -18.96
CA ARG A 176 -9.60 -1.24 -19.46
C ARG A 176 -10.03 0.23 -19.48
N ASN A 177 -11.24 0.50 -19.92
CA ASN A 177 -11.79 1.85 -20.05
C ASN A 177 -12.57 2.33 -18.82
N LYS A 178 -12.59 1.56 -17.71
CA LYS A 178 -13.23 2.01 -16.46
C LYS A 178 -12.35 3.07 -15.80
N GLY A 179 -13.00 4.08 -15.19
CA GLY A 179 -12.32 5.23 -14.59
C GLY A 179 -11.21 4.88 -13.59
N PHE A 180 -11.29 3.73 -12.94
CA PHE A 180 -10.27 3.26 -12.01
C PHE A 180 -9.00 2.74 -12.72
N PHE A 181 -9.13 2.10 -13.89
CA PHE A 181 -8.01 1.46 -14.61
C PHE A 181 -7.51 2.27 -15.82
N LYS A 182 -8.24 3.29 -16.24
CA LYS A 182 -7.95 4.03 -17.49
C LYS A 182 -6.55 4.64 -17.55
N ASP A 183 -6.03 5.05 -16.39
CA ASP A 183 -4.73 5.74 -16.27
C ASP A 183 -3.57 4.77 -15.95
N PHE A 184 -3.85 3.48 -15.72
CA PHE A 184 -2.79 2.47 -15.56
C PHE A 184 -1.98 2.33 -16.84
N THR A 185 -0.66 2.13 -16.71
CA THR A 185 0.12 1.70 -17.87
C THR A 185 -0.43 0.39 -18.41
N GLU A 186 -0.18 0.11 -19.69
CA GLU A 186 -0.63 -1.14 -20.30
C GLU A 186 -0.08 -2.35 -19.54
N ARG A 187 1.20 -2.33 -19.17
CA ARG A 187 1.85 -3.40 -18.42
C ARG A 187 1.24 -3.60 -17.02
N SER A 188 0.97 -2.51 -16.29
CA SER A 188 0.31 -2.60 -14.97
C SER A 188 -1.10 -3.16 -15.09
N PHE A 189 -1.83 -2.80 -16.16
CA PHE A 189 -3.18 -3.30 -16.38
C PHE A 189 -3.18 -4.78 -16.79
N GLN A 190 -2.28 -5.20 -17.67
CA GLN A 190 -2.08 -6.61 -18.01
C GLN A 190 -1.71 -7.44 -16.77
N GLY A 191 -0.81 -6.92 -15.92
CA GLY A 191 -0.49 -7.54 -14.63
C GLY A 191 -1.72 -7.70 -13.73
N TYR A 192 -2.66 -6.74 -13.75
CA TYR A 192 -3.93 -6.89 -13.03
C TYR A 192 -4.82 -7.99 -13.63
N ILE A 193 -4.92 -8.09 -14.95
CA ILE A 193 -5.68 -9.15 -15.62
C ILE A 193 -5.08 -10.52 -15.32
N GLU A 194 -3.77 -10.62 -15.22
CA GLU A 194 -3.08 -11.87 -14.93
C GLU A 194 -3.15 -12.27 -13.45
N HIS A 195 -2.81 -11.36 -12.55
CA HIS A 195 -2.63 -11.66 -11.13
C HIS A 195 -3.77 -11.19 -10.23
N GLY A 196 -4.56 -10.23 -10.68
CA GLY A 196 -5.75 -9.74 -9.97
C GLY A 196 -7.00 -10.58 -10.17
N LEU A 197 -6.94 -11.58 -11.07
CA LEU A 197 -8.01 -12.51 -11.38
C LEU A 197 -7.51 -13.96 -11.25
N HIS A 198 -8.42 -14.87 -10.89
CA HIS A 198 -8.16 -16.31 -10.92
C HIS A 198 -9.29 -17.07 -11.61
N GLU A 199 -8.99 -18.27 -12.11
CA GLU A 199 -9.95 -19.15 -12.76
C GLU A 199 -10.85 -19.84 -11.74
N ARG A 200 -12.10 -19.98 -12.10
CA ARG A 200 -13.14 -20.70 -11.37
C ARG A 200 -13.34 -22.09 -11.99
N ALA A 201 -13.94 -23.00 -11.21
CA ALA A 201 -14.26 -24.35 -11.67
C ALA A 201 -15.24 -24.40 -12.88
N ASP A 202 -16.00 -23.32 -13.11
CA ASP A 202 -16.93 -23.18 -14.23
C ASP A 202 -16.28 -22.60 -15.52
N GLY A 203 -14.94 -22.46 -15.52
CA GLY A 203 -14.17 -21.89 -16.64
C GLY A 203 -14.19 -20.36 -16.74
N LYS A 204 -14.93 -19.69 -15.87
CA LYS A 204 -14.95 -18.22 -15.78
C LYS A 204 -13.80 -17.70 -14.92
N VAL A 205 -13.60 -16.40 -14.91
CA VAL A 205 -12.61 -15.75 -14.02
C VAL A 205 -13.30 -14.84 -13.02
N THR A 206 -12.69 -14.74 -11.83
CA THR A 206 -13.14 -13.87 -10.74
C THR A 206 -11.97 -13.16 -10.08
N LEU A 207 -12.25 -12.22 -9.17
CA LEU A 207 -11.25 -11.48 -8.44
C LEU A 207 -10.37 -12.41 -7.58
N ALA A 208 -9.06 -12.22 -7.64
CA ALA A 208 -8.10 -12.94 -6.79
C ALA A 208 -8.31 -12.60 -5.31
N ILE A 209 -8.55 -11.33 -4.99
CA ILE A 209 -9.03 -10.90 -3.67
C ILE A 209 -10.55 -10.78 -3.75
N PRO A 210 -11.31 -11.59 -3.00
CA PRO A 210 -12.76 -11.58 -3.07
C PRO A 210 -13.36 -10.19 -2.80
N LYS A 211 -14.41 -9.84 -3.52
CA LYS A 211 -15.16 -8.59 -3.32
C LYS A 211 -15.58 -8.37 -1.86
N ALA A 212 -15.96 -9.43 -1.16
CA ALA A 212 -16.33 -9.36 0.25
C ALA A 212 -15.17 -8.88 1.13
N SER A 213 -13.95 -9.38 0.89
CA SER A 213 -12.72 -8.99 1.61
C SER A 213 -12.37 -7.53 1.30
N GLU A 214 -12.45 -7.11 0.03
CA GLU A 214 -12.23 -5.72 -0.38
C GLU A 214 -13.19 -4.76 0.34
N VAL A 215 -14.48 -5.08 0.37
CA VAL A 215 -15.52 -4.30 1.07
C VAL A 215 -15.27 -4.25 2.57
N ALA A 216 -14.88 -5.38 3.18
CA ALA A 216 -14.57 -5.45 4.62
C ALA A 216 -13.39 -4.54 4.97
N VAL A 217 -12.34 -4.49 4.14
CA VAL A 217 -11.19 -3.57 4.31
C VAL A 217 -11.68 -2.13 4.34
N PHE A 218 -12.48 -1.69 3.38
CA PHE A 218 -12.98 -0.30 3.35
C PHE A 218 -13.84 0.06 4.56
N ARG A 219 -14.65 -0.87 5.09
CA ARG A 219 -15.51 -0.65 6.26
C ARG A 219 -14.74 -0.59 7.58
N THR A 220 -13.55 -1.17 7.63
CA THR A 220 -12.77 -1.36 8.86
C THR A 220 -11.54 -0.46 8.97
N ASN A 221 -11.36 0.47 8.02
CA ASN A 221 -10.22 1.40 7.96
C ASN A 221 -9.87 1.99 9.34
N PRO A 222 -8.58 2.06 9.71
CA PRO A 222 -8.13 2.63 10.97
C PRO A 222 -8.64 4.05 11.22
N SER A 223 -9.13 4.29 12.44
CA SER A 223 -9.80 5.54 12.82
C SER A 223 -9.41 6.06 14.22
N TRP A 224 -8.31 5.56 14.78
CA TRP A 224 -7.86 5.94 16.12
C TRP A 224 -6.91 7.15 16.16
N TYR A 225 -6.60 7.75 14.99
CA TYR A 225 -5.56 8.77 14.87
C TYR A 225 -5.92 10.16 15.40
N TRP A 226 -7.06 10.29 16.04
CA TRP A 226 -7.43 11.45 16.85
C TRP A 226 -7.01 11.28 18.32
N LEU A 227 -6.80 10.03 18.78
CA LEU A 227 -6.40 9.67 20.15
C LEU A 227 -4.90 9.38 20.28
N THR A 228 -4.24 8.98 19.19
CA THR A 228 -2.84 8.59 19.26
C THR A 228 -1.97 9.77 19.69
N PRO A 229 -1.01 9.52 20.58
CA PRO A 229 -0.02 10.55 20.90
C PRO A 229 0.68 11.00 19.61
N ASN A 230 0.93 12.29 19.50
CA ASN A 230 1.63 12.92 18.37
C ASN A 230 3.12 12.52 18.40
N ARG A 231 3.41 11.27 18.12
CA ARG A 231 4.75 10.70 18.13
C ARG A 231 5.02 10.02 16.80
N ALA A 232 6.11 10.43 16.13
CA ALA A 232 6.60 9.74 14.95
C ALA A 232 7.00 8.29 15.25
N PRO A 233 6.98 7.38 14.26
CA PRO A 233 7.65 6.10 14.37
C PRO A 233 9.12 6.31 14.72
N LYS A 234 9.73 5.34 15.39
CA LYS A 234 11.18 5.36 15.70
C LYS A 234 12.03 5.17 14.44
N VAL A 235 11.43 4.64 13.41
CA VAL A 235 12.05 4.35 12.11
C VAL A 235 11.81 5.55 11.16
N PRO A 236 12.80 5.98 10.37
CA PRO A 236 12.60 7.00 9.35
C PRO A 236 11.48 6.63 8.37
N VAL A 237 10.55 7.53 8.14
CA VAL A 237 9.40 7.34 7.23
C VAL A 237 9.27 8.55 6.34
N THR A 238 9.06 8.34 5.05
CA THR A 238 8.64 9.38 4.10
C THR A 238 7.37 8.93 3.38
N LEU A 239 6.42 9.86 3.19
CA LEU A 239 5.22 9.60 2.40
C LEU A 239 5.43 10.11 0.97
N ILE A 240 4.91 9.35 -0.02
CA ILE A 240 4.67 9.85 -1.39
C ILE A 240 3.16 9.92 -1.57
N ILE A 241 2.66 11.06 -1.99
CA ILE A 241 1.22 11.32 -2.10
C ILE A 241 0.89 11.71 -3.54
N GLY A 242 -0.13 11.09 -4.14
CA GLY A 242 -0.60 11.49 -5.47
C GLY A 242 -1.13 12.92 -5.48
N GLU A 243 -0.78 13.71 -6.51
CA GLU A 243 -1.20 15.11 -6.62
C GLU A 243 -2.72 15.25 -6.73
N ASP A 244 -3.37 14.26 -7.36
CA ASP A 244 -4.82 14.19 -7.46
C ASP A 244 -5.50 13.38 -6.34
N SER A 245 -4.72 12.87 -5.40
CA SER A 245 -5.24 12.08 -4.28
C SER A 245 -6.18 12.90 -3.40
N ILE A 246 -7.28 12.27 -2.98
CA ILE A 246 -8.22 12.85 -2.01
C ILE A 246 -7.54 13.15 -0.67
N PHE A 247 -6.49 12.42 -0.30
CA PHE A 247 -5.77 12.61 0.95
C PHE A 247 -4.96 13.90 0.94
N LEU A 248 -4.37 14.28 -0.22
CA LEU A 248 -3.71 15.57 -0.41
C LEU A 248 -4.73 16.71 -0.40
N LYS A 249 -5.84 16.57 -1.14
CA LYS A 249 -6.92 17.55 -1.22
C LYS A 249 -7.53 17.85 0.16
N ARG A 250 -7.60 16.85 1.05
CA ARG A 250 -8.06 16.98 2.45
C ARG A 250 -6.96 17.42 3.42
N ARG A 251 -5.75 17.70 2.93
CA ARG A 251 -4.61 18.22 3.70
C ARG A 251 -4.15 17.31 4.85
N PHE A 252 -4.36 15.99 4.73
CA PHE A 252 -3.89 15.05 5.75
C PHE A 252 -2.36 14.96 5.81
N PRO A 253 -1.60 14.90 4.69
CA PRO A 253 -0.14 14.88 4.74
C PRO A 253 0.46 16.11 5.43
N GLN A 254 -0.13 17.29 5.22
CA GLN A 254 0.29 18.53 5.90
C GLN A 254 0.09 18.45 7.42
N GLN A 255 -1.05 17.91 7.86
CA GLN A 255 -1.32 17.72 9.30
C GLN A 255 -0.36 16.68 9.90
N ILE A 256 -0.11 15.57 9.20
CA ILE A 256 0.82 14.52 9.60
C ILE A 256 2.24 15.10 9.73
N LYS A 257 2.71 15.84 8.72
CA LYS A 257 4.03 16.49 8.76
C LYS A 257 4.16 17.44 9.94
N SER A 258 3.15 18.30 10.18
CA SER A 258 3.23 19.28 11.26
C SER A 258 3.21 18.65 12.66
N ARG A 259 2.45 17.55 12.84
CA ARG A 259 2.24 16.94 14.16
C ARG A 259 3.19 15.79 14.46
N LEU A 260 3.49 14.97 13.46
CA LEU A 260 4.33 13.77 13.62
C LEU A 260 5.73 13.95 13.05
N ARG A 261 5.99 15.09 12.36
CA ARG A 261 7.27 15.37 11.68
C ARG A 261 7.62 14.32 10.61
N ILE A 262 6.63 13.61 10.07
CA ILE A 262 6.81 12.70 8.94
C ILE A 262 6.78 13.53 7.66
N PRO A 263 7.89 13.60 6.91
CA PRO A 263 7.93 14.33 5.65
C PRO A 263 7.06 13.66 4.59
N TYR A 264 6.61 14.45 3.63
CA TYR A 264 6.00 13.94 2.42
C TYR A 264 6.49 14.69 1.19
N ILE A 265 6.43 14.02 0.07
CA ILE A 265 6.59 14.59 -1.29
C ILE A 265 5.37 14.21 -2.11
N THR A 266 5.19 14.84 -3.25
CA THR A 266 4.11 14.51 -4.18
C THR A 266 4.65 13.82 -5.43
N HIS A 267 3.78 13.08 -6.10
CA HIS A 267 4.00 12.50 -7.42
C HIS A 267 2.76 12.78 -8.29
N ALA A 268 2.96 12.99 -9.57
CA ALA A 268 1.86 13.12 -10.53
C ALA A 268 0.94 11.88 -10.48
N GLY A 269 -0.35 12.07 -10.72
CA GLY A 269 -1.36 11.01 -10.73
C GLY A 269 -2.28 10.98 -9.53
N GLY A 270 -3.21 10.01 -9.55
CA GLY A 270 -4.22 9.80 -8.53
C GLY A 270 -3.74 8.93 -7.37
N HIS A 271 -4.71 8.25 -6.73
CA HIS A 271 -4.39 7.30 -5.66
C HIS A 271 -3.57 6.10 -6.14
N MET A 272 -3.73 5.72 -7.40
CA MET A 272 -3.08 4.54 -7.99
C MET A 272 -1.80 4.88 -8.78
N PHE A 273 -1.18 6.04 -8.52
CA PHE A 273 0.00 6.51 -9.24
C PHE A 273 1.15 5.48 -9.34
N PRO A 274 1.35 4.50 -8.42
CA PRO A 274 2.38 3.49 -8.63
C PRO A 274 2.10 2.52 -9.79
N LEU A 275 0.84 2.44 -10.24
CA LEU A 275 0.42 1.65 -11.40
C LEU A 275 0.16 2.53 -12.64
N GLU A 276 0.02 3.83 -12.44
CA GLU A 276 -0.10 4.85 -13.50
C GLU A 276 1.28 5.26 -14.02
N HIS A 277 2.29 5.30 -13.13
CA HIS A 277 3.65 5.79 -13.42
C HIS A 277 4.74 4.92 -12.75
N PRO A 278 4.77 3.60 -12.99
CA PRO A 278 5.59 2.66 -12.21
C PRO A 278 7.09 2.98 -12.24
N GLU A 279 7.64 3.38 -13.38
CA GLU A 279 9.07 3.68 -13.55
C GLU A 279 9.49 4.92 -12.75
N SER A 280 8.81 6.05 -12.94
CA SER A 280 9.16 7.30 -12.24
C SER A 280 8.91 7.22 -10.73
N VAL A 281 7.90 6.43 -10.30
CA VAL A 281 7.66 6.17 -8.89
C VAL A 281 8.77 5.32 -8.28
N SER A 282 9.25 4.29 -8.99
CA SER A 282 10.37 3.48 -8.52
C SER A 282 11.65 4.28 -8.37
N GLU A 283 11.96 5.18 -9.31
CA GLU A 283 13.08 6.12 -9.21
C GLU A 283 12.94 7.05 -8.00
N GLN A 284 11.75 7.57 -7.76
CA GLN A 284 11.48 8.43 -6.61
C GLN A 284 11.64 7.67 -5.28
N VAL A 285 11.20 6.42 -5.23
CA VAL A 285 11.39 5.53 -4.05
C VAL A 285 12.88 5.28 -3.81
N LEU A 286 13.64 4.96 -4.86
CA LEU A 286 15.10 4.80 -4.78
C LEU A 286 15.77 6.04 -4.18
N ALA A 287 15.51 7.22 -4.74
CA ALA A 287 16.10 8.48 -4.27
C ALA A 287 15.77 8.76 -2.80
N LEU A 288 14.56 8.42 -2.34
CA LEU A 288 14.17 8.58 -0.92
C LEU A 288 14.90 7.61 -0.01
N ILE A 289 15.08 6.35 -0.43
CA ILE A 289 15.81 5.34 0.32
C ILE A 289 17.27 5.78 0.49
N GLU A 290 17.92 6.23 -0.58
CA GLU A 290 19.30 6.74 -0.56
C GLU A 290 19.46 7.93 0.38
N LYS A 291 18.58 8.93 0.25
CA LYS A 291 18.61 10.12 1.10
C LYS A 291 18.50 9.79 2.59
N GLN A 292 17.68 8.82 2.95
CA GLN A 292 17.52 8.40 4.34
C GLN A 292 18.74 7.60 4.86
N LEU A 293 19.45 6.89 3.98
CA LEU A 293 20.70 6.20 4.34
C LEU A 293 21.84 7.19 4.57
N SER A 294 21.93 8.23 3.74
CA SER A 294 22.98 9.27 3.85
C SER A 294 22.82 10.22 5.06
N ALA A 295 21.63 10.21 5.69
CA ALA A 295 21.32 11.04 6.85
C ALA A 295 21.61 10.35 8.22
N LYS A 296 22.07 9.11 8.20
CA LYS A 296 22.52 8.32 9.37
C LYS A 296 24.04 8.38 9.54
#